data_e0eb8ad35010c81152f824731d687338
#
_entry.id   e0eb8ad35010c81152f824731d687338
#
_cell.length_a   1.000
_cell.length_b   1.000
_cell.length_c   1.000
_cell.angle_alpha   90.00
_cell.angle_beta   90.00
_cell.angle_gamma   90.00
#
_symmetry.space_group_name_H-M   'P 1'
#
loop_
_entity.id
_entity.type
_entity.pdbx_description
1 polymer ?
#
loop_
_entity_poly.entity_id
_entity_poly.type
_entity_poly.pdbx_seq_one_letter_code
_entity_poly.pdbx_strand_id
1 'polypeptide(L)'
;MLIAIDAITLNLSQKTGVEWYAYYLIKQLIKIPSKNKFILYSSSKLNLDLPANWENKVLSWPCQYFWSQLRLSLEMIREKPDVLFVPVRALPFFCTPKKSVFTIHDLGYEVFPEAYSFWQRNYTRFVYQFAAKKACKIFVPSEFTKRELVRLCQTDSQKIVVTPLGYNKEIFNTNKDKEKNKEVLKKYGIKKPYLFYLGRKEKKKNILGLIKAFKILQNKLDKTIYLVLAGRAGTGYEEIKKEILQTKNIKEISYIETKDLPSLYQEAEIFVFPSFYEGFGLPLLEAMACGCPVVASRAGSLPEIGKEAVVYFNPDDINDIAEKIEMVLTSQNLKDDLKRKGMEKVKDFSWEKCARETMKALESA
;
A
#
# COMPACT_ATOMS: atom_id res chain seq x y z
N MET A 1 -18.69 -20.22 14.69
CA MET A 1 -17.28 -20.11 15.10
C MET A 1 -17.05 -18.76 15.76
N LEU A 2 -16.06 -18.67 16.64
CA LEU A 2 -15.54 -17.42 17.19
C LEU A 2 -14.28 -17.01 16.43
N ILE A 3 -14.34 -15.88 15.70
CA ILE A 3 -13.23 -15.36 14.92
C ILE A 3 -12.68 -14.12 15.63
N ALA A 4 -11.43 -14.19 16.05
CA ALA A 4 -10.70 -13.10 16.68
C ALA A 4 -9.87 -12.35 15.65
N ILE A 5 -9.88 -11.02 15.68
CA ILE A 5 -9.13 -10.19 14.74
C ILE A 5 -8.28 -9.17 15.50
N ASP A 6 -6.98 -9.12 15.21
CA ASP A 6 -6.11 -8.04 15.70
C ASP A 6 -6.46 -6.72 14.98
N ALA A 7 -7.05 -5.81 15.70
CA ALA A 7 -7.52 -4.50 15.22
C ALA A 7 -6.74 -3.32 15.84
N ILE A 8 -5.57 -3.58 16.44
CA ILE A 8 -4.80 -2.56 17.17
C ILE A 8 -4.40 -1.35 16.31
N THR A 9 -4.26 -1.55 15.00
CA THR A 9 -3.80 -0.49 14.08
C THR A 9 -4.93 0.43 13.60
N LEU A 10 -6.20 0.11 13.90
CA LEU A 10 -7.34 0.87 13.36
C LEU A 10 -7.43 2.30 13.90
N ASN A 11 -7.03 2.51 15.15
CA ASN A 11 -7.10 3.84 15.81
C ASN A 11 -5.85 4.71 15.62
N LEU A 12 -4.87 4.28 14.81
CA LEU A 12 -3.71 5.11 14.53
C LEU A 12 -4.14 6.39 13.80
N SER A 13 -3.69 7.55 14.30
CA SER A 13 -3.98 8.86 13.71
C SER A 13 -3.37 9.03 12.31
N GLN A 14 -2.25 8.37 12.08
CA GLN A 14 -1.54 8.40 10.80
C GLN A 14 -1.32 6.97 10.33
N LYS A 15 -1.98 6.62 9.24
CA LYS A 15 -1.93 5.28 8.65
C LYS A 15 -1.02 5.26 7.42
N THR A 16 -0.25 4.20 7.27
CA THR A 16 0.46 3.86 6.04
C THR A 16 -0.37 2.86 5.23
N GLY A 17 0.16 2.35 4.11
CA GLY A 17 -0.57 1.43 3.25
C GLY A 17 -1.07 0.17 3.97
N VAL A 18 -0.28 -0.39 4.89
CA VAL A 18 -0.65 -1.62 5.62
C VAL A 18 -1.73 -1.38 6.68
N GLU A 19 -1.71 -0.22 7.36
CA GLU A 19 -2.77 0.14 8.29
C GLU A 19 -4.06 0.54 7.56
N TRP A 20 -3.97 1.17 6.38
CA TRP A 20 -5.13 1.41 5.54
C TRP A 20 -5.75 0.09 5.04
N TYR A 21 -4.93 -0.91 4.70
CA TYR A 21 -5.43 -2.25 4.38
C TYR A 21 -6.27 -2.81 5.54
N ALA A 22 -5.73 -2.86 6.76
CA ALA A 22 -6.47 -3.40 7.91
C ALA A 22 -7.77 -2.62 8.15
N TYR A 23 -7.72 -1.28 8.07
CA TYR A 23 -8.89 -0.43 8.28
C TYR A 23 -9.99 -0.69 7.26
N TYR A 24 -9.69 -0.64 5.97
CA TYR A 24 -10.71 -0.82 4.93
C TYR A 24 -11.20 -2.27 4.86
N LEU A 25 -10.32 -3.25 5.04
CA LEU A 25 -10.70 -4.65 5.08
C LEU A 25 -11.69 -4.93 6.21
N ILE A 26 -11.36 -4.54 7.45
CA ILE A 26 -12.24 -4.77 8.62
C ILE A 26 -13.56 -4.01 8.44
N LYS A 27 -13.52 -2.78 7.96
CA LYS A 27 -14.73 -1.99 7.68
C LYS A 27 -15.66 -2.67 6.66
N GLN A 28 -15.12 -3.43 5.71
CA GLN A 28 -15.94 -4.20 4.77
C GLN A 28 -16.34 -5.58 5.32
N LEU A 29 -15.49 -6.25 6.10
CA LEU A 29 -15.83 -7.51 6.76
C LEU A 29 -17.06 -7.34 7.66
N ILE A 30 -17.16 -6.24 8.41
CA ILE A 30 -18.31 -5.90 9.26
C ILE A 30 -19.62 -5.85 8.48
N LYS A 31 -19.59 -5.48 7.20
CA LYS A 31 -20.80 -5.39 6.35
C LYS A 31 -21.24 -6.74 5.77
N ILE A 32 -20.43 -7.78 5.89
CA ILE A 32 -20.74 -9.10 5.34
C ILE A 32 -21.62 -9.87 6.36
N PRO A 33 -22.84 -10.26 5.98
CA PRO A 33 -23.65 -11.11 6.86
C PRO A 33 -22.94 -12.44 7.16
N SER A 34 -22.84 -12.80 8.43
CA SER A 34 -22.25 -14.07 8.87
C SER A 34 -22.93 -14.58 10.13
N LYS A 35 -23.02 -15.90 10.27
CA LYS A 35 -23.49 -16.58 11.50
C LYS A 35 -22.39 -16.70 12.55
N ASN A 36 -21.15 -16.33 12.23
CA ASN A 36 -20.02 -16.40 13.13
C ASN A 36 -20.05 -15.22 14.12
N LYS A 37 -19.42 -15.41 15.28
CA LYS A 37 -19.13 -14.32 16.23
C LYS A 37 -17.74 -13.77 15.97
N PHE A 38 -17.58 -12.46 16.10
CA PHE A 38 -16.33 -11.78 15.85
C PHE A 38 -15.91 -10.93 17.05
N ILE A 39 -14.62 -10.98 17.39
CA ILE A 39 -14.01 -10.11 18.40
C ILE A 39 -12.90 -9.30 17.75
N LEU A 40 -13.01 -7.97 17.80
CA LEU A 40 -11.95 -7.04 17.42
C LEU A 40 -11.12 -6.69 18.66
N TYR A 41 -9.87 -7.10 18.70
CA TYR A 41 -8.95 -6.73 19.77
C TYR A 41 -8.23 -5.43 19.44
N SER A 42 -8.37 -4.44 20.32
CA SER A 42 -7.73 -3.13 20.16
C SER A 42 -7.18 -2.60 21.49
N SER A 43 -6.31 -1.60 21.44
CA SER A 43 -5.78 -0.95 22.65
C SER A 43 -6.71 0.15 23.22
N SER A 44 -7.67 0.62 22.41
CA SER A 44 -8.68 1.62 22.78
C SER A 44 -9.97 1.36 22.03
N LYS A 45 -11.08 1.93 22.47
CA LYS A 45 -12.39 1.77 21.84
C LYS A 45 -12.33 2.20 20.36
N LEU A 46 -12.83 1.35 19.48
CA LEU A 46 -12.94 1.62 18.05
C LEU A 46 -14.21 2.43 17.75
N ASN A 47 -14.08 3.44 16.91
CA ASN A 47 -15.24 4.18 16.41
C ASN A 47 -15.79 3.49 15.15
N LEU A 48 -16.48 2.37 15.35
CA LEU A 48 -17.10 1.55 14.31
C LEU A 48 -18.49 1.12 14.77
N ASP A 49 -19.45 1.19 13.85
CA ASP A 49 -20.78 0.63 14.07
C ASP A 49 -20.71 -0.90 13.87
N LEU A 50 -20.79 -1.64 14.97
CA LEU A 50 -20.64 -3.09 14.97
C LEU A 50 -22.00 -3.78 14.97
N PRO A 51 -22.24 -4.77 14.10
CA PRO A 51 -23.41 -5.64 14.16
C PRO A 51 -23.46 -6.45 15.47
N ALA A 52 -24.62 -6.99 15.81
CA ALA A 52 -24.85 -7.71 17.07
C ALA A 52 -23.93 -8.94 17.30
N ASN A 53 -23.38 -9.51 16.23
CA ASN A 53 -22.45 -10.64 16.29
C ASN A 53 -20.96 -10.20 16.29
N TRP A 54 -20.69 -8.89 16.38
CA TRP A 54 -19.35 -8.32 16.49
C TRP A 54 -19.16 -7.60 17.83
N GLU A 55 -18.01 -7.78 18.44
CA GLU A 55 -17.62 -7.13 19.69
C GLU A 55 -16.27 -6.44 19.54
N ASN A 56 -16.10 -5.25 20.13
CA ASN A 56 -14.78 -4.65 20.31
C ASN A 56 -14.31 -4.83 21.75
N LYS A 57 -13.34 -5.72 21.95
CA LYS A 57 -12.73 -5.97 23.25
C LYS A 57 -11.45 -5.11 23.38
N VAL A 58 -11.49 -4.14 24.28
CA VAL A 58 -10.35 -3.27 24.55
C VAL A 58 -9.39 -3.98 25.49
N LEU A 59 -8.17 -4.19 25.00
CA LEU A 59 -7.09 -4.79 25.75
C LEU A 59 -6.06 -3.70 26.12
N SER A 60 -6.27 -3.06 27.26
CA SER A 60 -5.35 -2.03 27.76
C SER A 60 -3.93 -2.57 27.89
N TRP A 61 -2.95 -1.79 27.43
CA TRP A 61 -1.54 -2.13 27.49
C TRP A 61 -0.70 -0.84 27.63
N PRO A 62 0.25 -0.77 28.56
CA PRO A 62 0.90 0.49 28.91
C PRO A 62 1.85 1.02 27.83
N CYS A 63 2.28 0.19 26.88
CA CYS A 63 3.20 0.62 25.82
C CYS A 63 2.82 0.04 24.46
N GLN A 64 3.36 0.61 23.37
CA GLN A 64 3.11 0.12 22.01
C GLN A 64 3.86 -1.17 21.66
N TYR A 65 4.88 -1.51 22.44
CA TYR A 65 5.73 -2.68 22.23
C TYR A 65 5.15 -3.91 22.93
N PHE A 66 5.43 -5.09 22.38
CA PHE A 66 5.06 -6.39 22.92
C PHE A 66 3.55 -6.65 23.11
N TRP A 67 2.67 -5.78 22.59
CA TRP A 67 1.22 -5.97 22.72
C TRP A 67 0.77 -7.29 22.12
N SER A 68 1.14 -7.62 20.88
CA SER A 68 0.81 -8.90 20.25
C SER A 68 1.43 -10.07 20.97
N GLN A 69 2.64 -9.91 21.51
CA GLN A 69 3.40 -11.00 22.12
C GLN A 69 2.95 -11.34 23.56
N LEU A 70 2.61 -10.34 24.33
CA LEU A 70 2.21 -10.53 25.74
C LEU A 70 0.69 -10.40 25.90
N ARG A 71 0.13 -9.24 25.59
CA ARG A 71 -1.26 -8.97 25.90
C ARG A 71 -2.23 -9.79 25.05
N LEU A 72 -2.01 -9.88 23.73
CA LEU A 72 -2.84 -10.70 22.84
C LEU A 72 -2.63 -12.20 23.12
N SER A 73 -1.40 -12.64 23.40
CA SER A 73 -1.12 -14.03 23.78
C SER A 73 -1.91 -14.47 25.00
N LEU A 74 -1.98 -13.65 26.07
CA LEU A 74 -2.78 -13.91 27.25
C LEU A 74 -4.27 -14.04 26.91
N GLU A 75 -4.75 -13.20 26.01
CA GLU A 75 -6.15 -13.26 25.60
C GLU A 75 -6.48 -14.52 24.80
N MET A 76 -5.54 -15.01 23.98
CA MET A 76 -5.72 -16.27 23.24
C MET A 76 -5.83 -17.48 24.18
N ILE A 77 -5.17 -17.46 25.36
CA ILE A 77 -5.29 -18.49 26.39
C ILE A 77 -6.68 -18.45 27.05
N ARG A 78 -7.22 -17.24 27.26
CA ARG A 78 -8.49 -17.03 27.98
C ARG A 78 -9.70 -17.32 27.08
N GLU A 79 -9.77 -16.71 25.89
CA GLU A 79 -10.92 -16.77 25.00
C GLU A 79 -10.92 -17.99 24.09
N LYS A 80 -9.73 -18.54 23.75
CA LYS A 80 -9.56 -19.70 22.86
C LYS A 80 -10.40 -19.60 21.59
N PRO A 81 -10.23 -18.54 20.78
CA PRO A 81 -11.03 -18.39 19.56
C PRO A 81 -10.80 -19.56 18.60
N ASP A 82 -11.81 -19.88 17.79
CA ASP A 82 -11.68 -20.91 16.74
C ASP A 82 -10.67 -20.49 15.68
N VAL A 83 -10.65 -19.19 15.31
CA VAL A 83 -9.72 -18.62 14.33
C VAL A 83 -9.16 -17.30 14.87
N LEU A 84 -7.85 -17.10 14.75
CA LEU A 84 -7.19 -15.81 14.96
C LEU A 84 -6.73 -15.23 13.63
N PHE A 85 -7.18 -14.02 13.28
CA PHE A 85 -6.69 -13.28 12.12
C PHE A 85 -5.86 -12.07 12.54
N VAL A 86 -4.63 -11.99 12.02
CA VAL A 86 -3.70 -10.89 12.26
C VAL A 86 -3.37 -10.23 10.91
N PRO A 87 -4.04 -9.11 10.57
CA PRO A 87 -3.86 -8.43 9.29
C PRO A 87 -2.57 -7.63 9.19
N VAL A 88 -1.99 -7.22 10.34
CA VAL A 88 -0.75 -6.41 10.42
C VAL A 88 0.03 -6.84 11.65
N ARG A 89 1.33 -6.59 11.69
CA ARG A 89 2.30 -6.84 12.77
C ARG A 89 2.79 -8.29 12.83
N ALA A 90 2.48 -9.04 13.90
CA ALA A 90 3.01 -10.38 14.12
C ALA A 90 2.01 -11.28 14.85
N LEU A 91 2.01 -12.57 14.53
CA LEU A 91 1.30 -13.57 15.32
C LEU A 91 1.85 -13.58 16.76
N PRO A 92 1.02 -13.89 17.76
CA PRO A 92 1.45 -14.04 19.14
C PRO A 92 2.34 -15.28 19.30
N PHE A 93 3.63 -15.11 19.60
CA PHE A 93 4.61 -16.22 19.64
C PHE A 93 4.37 -17.18 20.81
N PHE A 94 3.95 -16.65 21.99
CA PHE A 94 3.79 -17.46 23.19
C PHE A 94 2.50 -18.29 23.19
N CYS A 95 1.45 -17.81 22.50
CA CYS A 95 0.21 -18.55 22.34
C CYS A 95 -0.42 -18.27 20.99
N THR A 96 -0.03 -19.06 19.99
CA THR A 96 -0.59 -19.00 18.64
C THR A 96 -1.69 -20.05 18.51
N PRO A 97 -2.97 -19.69 18.32
CA PRO A 97 -4.01 -20.66 18.04
C PRO A 97 -3.70 -21.51 16.80
N LYS A 98 -4.13 -22.79 16.81
CA LYS A 98 -3.85 -23.71 15.68
C LYS A 98 -4.38 -23.17 14.34
N LYS A 99 -5.55 -22.53 14.36
CA LYS A 99 -6.15 -21.89 13.20
C LYS A 99 -5.84 -20.39 13.22
N SER A 100 -4.58 -20.04 12.98
CA SER A 100 -4.16 -18.65 12.84
C SER A 100 -3.97 -18.28 11.39
N VAL A 101 -4.47 -17.11 11.00
CA VAL A 101 -4.35 -16.53 9.67
C VAL A 101 -3.56 -15.24 9.76
N PHE A 102 -2.61 -15.03 8.86
CA PHE A 102 -1.70 -13.89 8.88
C PHE A 102 -1.61 -13.23 7.50
N THR A 103 -1.44 -11.91 7.44
CA THR A 103 -1.21 -11.21 6.16
C THR A 103 0.25 -10.81 6.00
N ILE A 104 0.84 -11.16 4.85
CA ILE A 104 2.17 -10.72 4.43
C ILE A 104 2.01 -9.77 3.25
N HIS A 105 2.39 -8.50 3.45
CA HIS A 105 2.19 -7.45 2.46
C HIS A 105 3.28 -7.38 1.40
N ASP A 106 4.53 -7.55 1.77
CA ASP A 106 5.70 -7.65 0.89
C ASP A 106 6.87 -8.36 1.59
N LEU A 107 7.92 -8.67 0.83
CA LEU A 107 9.15 -9.24 1.35
C LEU A 107 10.36 -8.34 1.07
N GLY A 108 10.12 -7.02 1.00
CA GLY A 108 11.15 -6.04 0.71
C GLY A 108 12.37 -6.08 1.64
N TYR A 109 12.20 -6.54 2.87
CA TYR A 109 13.28 -6.71 3.84
C TYR A 109 14.35 -7.76 3.43
N GLU A 110 13.99 -8.71 2.58
CA GLU A 110 14.93 -9.66 2.00
C GLU A 110 15.60 -9.14 0.72
N VAL A 111 14.81 -8.49 -0.12
CA VAL A 111 15.25 -8.05 -1.46
C VAL A 111 16.07 -6.76 -1.40
N PHE A 112 15.74 -5.87 -0.46
CA PHE A 112 16.41 -4.58 -0.24
C PHE A 112 16.86 -4.44 1.22
N PRO A 113 17.82 -5.26 1.67
CA PRO A 113 18.27 -5.28 3.05
C PRO A 113 18.81 -3.93 3.54
N GLU A 114 19.39 -3.13 2.64
CA GLU A 114 19.91 -1.80 2.92
C GLU A 114 18.82 -0.75 3.24
N ALA A 115 17.55 -1.04 2.91
CA ALA A 115 16.42 -0.19 3.26
C ALA A 115 15.93 -0.40 4.71
N TYR A 116 16.50 -1.36 5.42
CA TYR A 116 16.09 -1.75 6.78
C TYR A 116 17.30 -1.75 7.71
N SER A 117 17.11 -1.38 8.99
CA SER A 117 18.14 -1.60 9.98
C SER A 117 18.34 -3.11 10.22
N PHE A 118 19.51 -3.51 10.71
CA PHE A 118 19.81 -4.90 11.02
C PHE A 118 18.76 -5.54 11.93
N TRP A 119 18.31 -4.83 12.97
CA TRP A 119 17.30 -5.32 13.91
C TRP A 119 15.90 -5.43 13.26
N GLN A 120 15.49 -4.43 12.48
CA GLN A 120 14.22 -4.47 11.77
C GLN A 120 14.17 -5.64 10.79
N ARG A 121 15.23 -5.82 10.02
CA ARG A 121 15.34 -6.91 9.04
C ARG A 121 15.21 -8.27 9.68
N ASN A 122 16.04 -8.54 10.72
CA ASN A 122 16.05 -9.84 11.40
C ASN A 122 14.74 -10.11 12.15
N TYR A 123 14.16 -9.10 12.79
CA TYR A 123 12.85 -9.23 13.43
C TYR A 123 11.75 -9.55 12.41
N THR A 124 11.68 -8.83 11.28
CA THR A 124 10.71 -9.09 10.23
C THR A 124 10.89 -10.48 9.62
N ARG A 125 12.13 -10.89 9.38
CA ARG A 125 12.46 -12.25 8.92
C ARG A 125 11.92 -13.31 9.89
N PHE A 126 12.18 -13.15 11.17
CA PHE A 126 11.71 -14.06 12.19
C PHE A 126 10.17 -14.12 12.22
N VAL A 127 9.49 -12.96 12.22
CA VAL A 127 8.03 -12.87 12.21
C VAL A 127 7.43 -13.62 11.01
N TYR A 128 7.97 -13.40 9.81
CA TYR A 128 7.42 -13.99 8.59
C TYR A 128 7.72 -15.48 8.48
N GLN A 129 8.90 -15.93 8.88
CA GLN A 129 9.22 -17.35 8.96
C GLN A 129 8.38 -18.08 10.02
N PHE A 130 8.14 -17.43 11.17
CA PHE A 130 7.24 -17.96 12.18
C PHE A 130 5.81 -18.08 11.66
N ALA A 131 5.28 -17.04 10.99
CA ALA A 131 3.96 -17.07 10.40
C ALA A 131 3.86 -18.13 9.28
N ALA A 132 4.86 -18.25 8.41
CA ALA A 132 4.94 -19.28 7.38
C ALA A 132 4.80 -20.69 7.92
N LYS A 133 5.41 -20.95 9.10
CA LYS A 133 5.36 -22.26 9.78
C LYS A 133 4.04 -22.48 10.53
N LYS A 134 3.57 -21.48 11.27
CA LYS A 134 2.47 -21.61 12.25
C LYS A 134 1.08 -21.28 11.69
N ALA A 135 0.97 -20.35 10.75
CA ALA A 135 -0.31 -20.00 10.17
C ALA A 135 -0.89 -21.17 9.36
N CYS A 136 -2.20 -21.40 9.49
CA CYS A 136 -2.94 -22.33 8.64
C CYS A 136 -3.21 -21.72 7.25
N LYS A 137 -3.39 -20.39 7.19
CA LYS A 137 -3.49 -19.63 5.92
C LYS A 137 -2.73 -18.32 6.02
N ILE A 138 -2.20 -17.88 4.88
CA ILE A 138 -1.48 -16.62 4.74
C ILE A 138 -2.10 -15.83 3.60
N PHE A 139 -2.56 -14.62 3.90
CA PHE A 139 -3.02 -13.69 2.87
C PHE A 139 -1.86 -12.91 2.29
N VAL A 140 -1.89 -12.73 0.99
CA VAL A 140 -0.95 -11.87 0.25
C VAL A 140 -1.70 -11.02 -0.76
N PRO A 141 -1.23 -9.81 -1.09
CA PRO A 141 -1.98 -8.89 -1.94
C PRO A 141 -1.86 -9.19 -3.44
N SER A 142 -0.92 -10.03 -3.87
CA SER A 142 -0.63 -10.29 -5.29
C SER A 142 -0.03 -11.67 -5.53
N GLU A 143 -0.14 -12.18 -6.75
CA GLU A 143 0.55 -13.41 -7.17
C GLU A 143 2.06 -13.23 -7.13
N PHE A 144 2.57 -12.01 -7.38
CA PHE A 144 3.97 -11.70 -7.19
C PHE A 144 4.42 -11.98 -5.74
N THR A 145 3.71 -11.43 -4.75
CA THR A 145 4.04 -11.65 -3.32
C THR A 145 3.91 -13.13 -2.94
N LYS A 146 2.93 -13.86 -3.51
CA LYS A 146 2.81 -15.30 -3.32
C LYS A 146 4.05 -16.04 -3.81
N ARG A 147 4.50 -15.78 -5.04
CA ARG A 147 5.72 -16.40 -5.60
C ARG A 147 6.96 -16.11 -4.75
N GLU A 148 7.12 -14.85 -4.32
CA GLU A 148 8.23 -14.45 -3.47
C GLU A 148 8.19 -15.14 -2.10
N LEU A 149 7.02 -15.29 -1.49
CA LEU A 149 6.87 -15.98 -0.21
C LEU A 149 7.22 -17.48 -0.32
N VAL A 150 6.80 -18.13 -1.39
CA VAL A 150 7.21 -19.53 -1.66
C VAL A 150 8.72 -19.61 -1.85
N ARG A 151 9.31 -18.72 -2.65
CA ARG A 151 10.74 -18.71 -2.98
C ARG A 151 11.63 -18.41 -1.77
N LEU A 152 11.31 -17.37 -0.99
CA LEU A 152 12.17 -16.84 0.07
C LEU A 152 11.94 -17.48 1.44
N CYS A 153 10.69 -17.87 1.73
CA CYS A 153 10.32 -18.45 3.01
C CYS A 153 9.98 -19.95 2.93
N GLN A 154 10.07 -20.57 1.74
CA GLN A 154 9.73 -21.97 1.49
C GLN A 154 8.33 -22.35 2.01
N THR A 155 7.39 -21.40 1.90
CA THR A 155 6.03 -21.56 2.38
C THR A 155 5.24 -22.44 1.43
N ASP A 156 4.46 -23.37 1.98
CA ASP A 156 3.54 -24.19 1.20
C ASP A 156 2.53 -23.30 0.45
N SER A 157 2.51 -23.38 -0.87
CA SER A 157 1.66 -22.58 -1.74
C SER A 157 0.15 -22.79 -1.49
N GLN A 158 -0.25 -23.94 -0.95
CA GLN A 158 -1.64 -24.27 -0.62
C GLN A 158 -2.16 -23.46 0.60
N LYS A 159 -1.26 -22.99 1.46
CA LYS A 159 -1.60 -22.11 2.58
C LYS A 159 -1.77 -20.65 2.15
N ILE A 160 -1.29 -20.27 0.95
CA ILE A 160 -1.24 -18.88 0.52
C ILE A 160 -2.49 -18.55 -0.30
N VAL A 161 -3.26 -17.60 0.18
CA VAL A 161 -4.47 -17.07 -0.48
C VAL A 161 -4.17 -15.66 -0.97
N VAL A 162 -4.30 -15.43 -2.27
CA VAL A 162 -4.16 -14.10 -2.85
C VAL A 162 -5.46 -13.33 -2.67
N THR A 163 -5.40 -12.22 -1.97
CA THR A 163 -6.53 -11.30 -1.72
C THR A 163 -6.15 -9.90 -2.21
N PRO A 164 -6.39 -9.59 -3.50
CA PRO A 164 -6.04 -8.28 -4.04
C PRO A 164 -6.71 -7.14 -3.28
N LEU A 165 -5.96 -6.06 -3.06
CA LEU A 165 -6.45 -4.91 -2.33
C LEU A 165 -7.47 -4.12 -3.17
N GLY A 166 -8.30 -3.34 -2.50
CA GLY A 166 -9.16 -2.35 -3.10
C GLY A 166 -8.63 -0.93 -2.97
N TYR A 167 -9.38 0.03 -3.48
CA TYR A 167 -9.17 1.46 -3.24
C TYR A 167 -10.48 2.09 -2.75
N ASN A 168 -10.40 3.27 -2.16
CA ASN A 168 -11.59 3.98 -1.69
C ASN A 168 -12.24 4.76 -2.84
N LYS A 169 -13.33 4.21 -3.40
CA LYS A 169 -14.07 4.79 -4.54
C LYS A 169 -14.75 6.13 -4.22
N GLU A 170 -15.09 6.37 -2.95
CA GLU A 170 -15.70 7.63 -2.50
C GLU A 170 -14.69 8.78 -2.56
N ILE A 171 -13.42 8.48 -2.29
CA ILE A 171 -12.33 9.45 -2.32
C ILE A 171 -11.71 9.54 -3.72
N PHE A 172 -11.26 8.40 -4.26
CA PHE A 172 -10.53 8.34 -5.52
C PHE A 172 -11.50 8.04 -6.68
N ASN A 173 -11.82 9.06 -7.46
CA ASN A 173 -12.70 8.98 -8.61
C ASN A 173 -12.41 10.13 -9.58
N THR A 174 -13.11 10.16 -10.71
CA THR A 174 -12.95 11.16 -11.76
C THR A 174 -13.83 12.40 -11.59
N ASN A 175 -14.58 12.52 -10.49
CA ASN A 175 -15.44 13.69 -10.24
C ASN A 175 -14.55 14.91 -9.99
N LYS A 176 -14.44 15.80 -10.97
CA LYS A 176 -13.60 16.99 -10.90
C LYS A 176 -14.39 18.17 -10.34
N ASP A 177 -13.87 18.70 -9.25
CA ASP A 177 -14.21 20.03 -8.74
C ASP A 177 -13.04 20.98 -9.05
N LYS A 178 -13.18 21.78 -10.11
CA LYS A 178 -12.11 22.66 -10.59
C LYS A 178 -11.66 23.69 -9.56
N GLU A 179 -12.59 24.25 -8.78
CA GLU A 179 -12.24 25.25 -7.78
C GLU A 179 -11.51 24.61 -6.60
N LYS A 180 -12.01 23.48 -6.09
CA LYS A 180 -11.32 22.69 -5.08
C LYS A 180 -9.91 22.27 -5.53
N ASN A 181 -9.78 21.81 -6.78
CA ASN A 181 -8.48 21.43 -7.30
C ASN A 181 -7.49 22.61 -7.31
N LYS A 182 -7.93 23.80 -7.73
CA LYS A 182 -7.11 25.02 -7.68
C LYS A 182 -6.69 25.39 -6.24
N GLU A 183 -7.63 25.33 -5.31
CA GLU A 183 -7.36 25.60 -3.88
C GLU A 183 -6.33 24.61 -3.32
N VAL A 184 -6.47 23.32 -3.62
CA VAL A 184 -5.53 22.27 -3.19
C VAL A 184 -4.14 22.51 -3.79
N LEU A 185 -4.02 22.80 -5.08
CA LEU A 185 -2.73 23.12 -5.70
C LEU A 185 -2.10 24.36 -5.05
N LYS A 186 -2.89 25.40 -4.77
CA LYS A 186 -2.44 26.60 -4.08
C LYS A 186 -1.98 26.29 -2.64
N LYS A 187 -2.77 25.49 -1.89
CA LYS A 187 -2.44 25.03 -0.52
C LYS A 187 -1.05 24.40 -0.44
N TYR A 188 -0.70 23.57 -1.42
CA TYR A 188 0.58 22.88 -1.45
C TYR A 188 1.66 23.61 -2.27
N GLY A 189 1.35 24.76 -2.87
CA GLY A 189 2.26 25.54 -3.69
C GLY A 189 2.75 24.82 -4.94
N ILE A 190 1.84 24.07 -5.60
CA ILE A 190 2.13 23.27 -6.78
C ILE A 190 1.90 24.10 -8.04
N LYS A 191 2.87 24.10 -8.95
CA LYS A 191 2.80 24.74 -10.27
C LYS A 191 2.53 23.68 -11.35
N LYS A 192 1.84 24.04 -12.40
CA LYS A 192 1.52 23.19 -13.56
C LYS A 192 2.38 23.58 -14.79
N PRO A 193 2.61 22.65 -15.74
CA PRO A 193 2.29 21.20 -15.67
C PRO A 193 3.28 20.44 -14.76
N TYR A 194 2.84 19.31 -14.17
CA TYR A 194 3.72 18.56 -13.27
C TYR A 194 3.58 17.04 -13.40
N LEU A 195 4.70 16.35 -13.11
CA LEU A 195 4.77 14.93 -12.82
C LEU A 195 4.52 14.73 -11.33
N PHE A 196 3.79 13.70 -10.96
CA PHE A 196 3.45 13.42 -9.56
C PHE A 196 4.01 12.09 -9.08
N TYR A 197 4.62 12.07 -7.92
CA TYR A 197 5.03 10.89 -7.17
C TYR A 197 4.43 10.95 -5.77
N LEU A 198 3.89 9.81 -5.30
CA LEU A 198 3.40 9.63 -3.94
C LEU A 198 4.00 8.37 -3.31
N GLY A 199 4.67 8.53 -2.17
CA GLY A 199 5.25 7.44 -1.41
C GLY A 199 6.38 7.91 -0.48
N ARG A 200 6.88 7.02 0.39
CA ARG A 200 8.05 7.34 1.20
C ARG A 200 9.25 7.63 0.30
N LYS A 201 9.98 8.70 0.62
CA LYS A 201 11.21 9.04 -0.11
C LYS A 201 12.36 8.22 0.47
N GLU A 202 12.54 7.02 -0.09
CA GLU A 202 13.52 6.02 0.33
C GLU A 202 14.15 5.31 -0.89
N LYS A 203 15.30 4.68 -0.70
CA LYS A 203 16.06 4.01 -1.77
C LYS A 203 15.22 3.00 -2.54
N LYS A 204 14.46 2.14 -1.85
CA LYS A 204 13.58 1.13 -2.47
C LYS A 204 12.58 1.73 -3.47
N LYS A 205 12.20 2.99 -3.30
CA LYS A 205 11.25 3.71 -4.15
C LYS A 205 11.90 4.42 -5.34
N ASN A 206 13.21 4.30 -5.51
CA ASN A 206 13.97 4.81 -6.65
C ASN A 206 13.77 6.31 -6.96
N ILE A 207 13.69 7.13 -5.91
CA ILE A 207 13.49 8.58 -6.08
C ILE A 207 14.69 9.23 -6.79
N LEU A 208 15.90 8.74 -6.53
CA LEU A 208 17.12 9.23 -7.19
C LEU A 208 17.08 8.99 -8.70
N GLY A 209 16.65 7.79 -9.13
CA GLY A 209 16.45 7.47 -10.54
C GLY A 209 15.44 8.41 -11.20
N LEU A 210 14.30 8.66 -10.51
CA LEU A 210 13.29 9.60 -11.01
C LEU A 210 13.83 11.04 -11.13
N ILE A 211 14.60 11.54 -10.14
CA ILE A 211 15.19 12.89 -10.22
C ILE A 211 16.19 13.00 -11.36
N LYS A 212 17.03 11.98 -11.55
CA LYS A 212 17.99 11.95 -12.67
C LYS A 212 17.28 11.91 -14.03
N ALA A 213 16.26 11.09 -14.18
CA ALA A 213 15.43 11.06 -15.38
C ALA A 213 14.71 12.40 -15.62
N PHE A 214 14.25 13.06 -14.56
CA PHE A 214 13.63 14.37 -14.64
C PHE A 214 14.60 15.45 -15.13
N LYS A 215 15.88 15.42 -14.72
CA LYS A 215 16.93 16.30 -15.26
C LYS A 215 17.12 16.14 -16.78
N ILE A 216 17.09 14.88 -17.27
CA ILE A 216 17.15 14.60 -18.71
C ILE A 216 15.94 15.22 -19.42
N LEU A 217 14.74 15.05 -18.89
CA LEU A 217 13.51 15.60 -19.45
C LEU A 217 13.54 17.14 -19.51
N GLN A 218 14.04 17.80 -18.47
CA GLN A 218 14.15 19.27 -18.47
C GLN A 218 15.05 19.83 -19.58
N ASN A 219 16.07 19.07 -19.99
CA ASN A 219 16.96 19.46 -21.08
C ASN A 219 16.40 19.14 -22.47
N LYS A 220 15.43 18.22 -22.56
CA LYS A 220 14.84 17.81 -23.84
C LYS A 220 13.55 18.54 -24.18
N LEU A 221 12.80 18.98 -23.18
CA LEU A 221 11.49 19.59 -23.37
C LEU A 221 11.60 21.11 -23.55
N ASP A 222 10.95 21.66 -24.56
CA ASP A 222 10.90 23.12 -24.82
C ASP A 222 10.04 23.87 -23.79
N LYS A 223 9.26 23.16 -22.98
CA LYS A 223 8.36 23.73 -21.96
C LYS A 223 8.78 23.38 -20.56
N THR A 224 8.59 24.30 -19.63
CA THR A 224 8.82 24.07 -18.21
C THR A 224 7.84 23.04 -17.67
N ILE A 225 8.38 22.01 -17.03
CA ILE A 225 7.61 21.00 -16.27
C ILE A 225 8.13 20.95 -14.84
N TYR A 226 7.23 20.59 -13.89
CA TYR A 226 7.57 20.44 -12.48
C TYR A 226 7.52 18.96 -12.06
N LEU A 227 8.27 18.62 -11.02
CA LEU A 227 8.19 17.32 -10.37
C LEU A 227 7.70 17.51 -8.93
N VAL A 228 6.60 16.90 -8.57
CA VAL A 228 6.03 16.93 -7.21
C VAL A 228 6.33 15.59 -6.55
N LEU A 229 7.14 15.64 -5.49
CA LEU A 229 7.54 14.49 -4.67
C LEU A 229 6.84 14.55 -3.33
N ALA A 230 5.80 13.74 -3.15
CA ALA A 230 5.00 13.71 -1.93
C ALA A 230 5.28 12.46 -1.09
N GLY A 231 5.43 12.66 0.22
CA GLY A 231 5.61 11.61 1.21
C GLY A 231 6.72 11.89 2.21
N ARG A 232 6.76 11.08 3.27
CA ARG A 232 7.75 11.26 4.34
C ARG A 232 9.13 10.79 3.91
N ALA A 233 10.13 11.31 4.59
CA ALA A 233 11.50 10.81 4.53
C ALA A 233 11.56 9.34 4.98
N GLY A 234 12.40 8.56 4.33
CA GLY A 234 12.70 7.17 4.65
C GLY A 234 14.20 6.90 4.62
N THR A 235 14.58 5.64 4.54
CA THR A 235 15.99 5.24 4.52
C THR A 235 16.71 5.79 3.28
N GLY A 236 17.86 6.44 3.49
CA GLY A 236 18.66 7.07 2.42
C GLY A 236 18.13 8.42 1.95
N TYR A 237 17.28 9.08 2.73
CA TYR A 237 16.69 10.37 2.37
C TYR A 237 17.71 11.50 2.19
N GLU A 238 18.82 11.53 2.91
CA GLU A 238 19.81 12.62 2.83
C GLU A 238 20.40 12.76 1.41
N GLU A 239 20.65 11.65 0.75
CA GLU A 239 21.11 11.63 -0.65
C GLU A 239 20.01 12.16 -1.59
N ILE A 240 18.76 11.73 -1.38
CA ILE A 240 17.60 12.23 -2.14
C ILE A 240 17.43 13.73 -1.95
N LYS A 241 17.55 14.24 -0.71
CA LYS A 241 17.42 15.65 -0.37
C LYS A 241 18.50 16.50 -1.07
N LYS A 242 19.73 16.01 -1.10
CA LYS A 242 20.83 16.67 -1.83
C LYS A 242 20.49 16.85 -3.31
N GLU A 243 19.97 15.80 -3.96
CA GLU A 243 19.57 15.86 -5.37
C GLU A 243 18.37 16.79 -5.60
N ILE A 244 17.38 16.79 -4.68
CA ILE A 244 16.24 17.72 -4.74
C ILE A 244 16.72 19.17 -4.71
N LEU A 245 17.63 19.53 -3.80
CA LEU A 245 18.16 20.89 -3.66
C LEU A 245 18.98 21.35 -4.88
N GLN A 246 19.60 20.44 -5.59
CA GLN A 246 20.41 20.71 -6.79
C GLN A 246 19.59 20.72 -8.09
N THR A 247 18.31 20.35 -8.04
CA THR A 247 17.46 20.21 -9.24
C THR A 247 16.36 21.27 -9.23
N LYS A 248 16.31 22.10 -10.30
CA LYS A 248 15.25 23.10 -10.45
C LYS A 248 13.88 22.44 -10.64
N ASN A 249 12.80 23.16 -10.30
CA ASN A 249 11.42 22.77 -10.56
C ASN A 249 10.97 21.49 -9.84
N ILE A 250 11.62 21.09 -8.75
CA ILE A 250 11.11 20.05 -7.85
C ILE A 250 10.37 20.71 -6.69
N LYS A 251 9.15 20.24 -6.44
CA LYS A 251 8.36 20.58 -5.25
C LYS A 251 8.32 19.37 -4.34
N GLU A 252 8.90 19.50 -3.18
CA GLU A 252 8.84 18.49 -2.13
C GLU A 252 7.71 18.79 -1.15
N ILE A 253 6.94 17.73 -0.79
CA ILE A 253 5.85 17.80 0.20
C ILE A 253 6.00 16.60 1.15
N SER A 254 6.02 16.84 2.46
CA SER A 254 6.21 15.78 3.46
C SER A 254 4.93 14.96 3.71
N TYR A 255 3.78 15.63 3.68
CA TYR A 255 2.47 15.00 3.94
C TYR A 255 1.36 15.70 3.17
N ILE A 256 0.47 14.89 2.60
CA ILE A 256 -0.75 15.34 1.94
C ILE A 256 -1.93 14.68 2.66
N GLU A 257 -2.96 15.46 2.96
CA GLU A 257 -4.20 14.93 3.50
C GLU A 257 -4.88 14.03 2.48
N THR A 258 -5.39 12.88 2.89
CA THR A 258 -6.00 11.90 1.97
C THR A 258 -7.13 12.49 1.13
N LYS A 259 -7.89 13.44 1.68
CA LYS A 259 -8.98 14.14 0.96
C LYS A 259 -8.50 15.04 -0.19
N ASP A 260 -7.22 15.44 -0.18
CA ASP A 260 -6.61 16.33 -1.17
C ASP A 260 -5.89 15.55 -2.30
N LEU A 261 -5.57 14.27 -2.06
CA LEU A 261 -4.88 13.43 -3.04
C LEU A 261 -5.58 13.32 -4.40
N PRO A 262 -6.93 13.20 -4.47
CA PRO A 262 -7.62 13.14 -5.76
C PRO A 262 -7.34 14.36 -6.64
N SER A 263 -7.33 15.56 -6.05
CA SER A 263 -7.01 16.79 -6.79
C SER A 263 -5.60 16.76 -7.39
N LEU A 264 -4.62 16.20 -6.64
CA LEU A 264 -3.26 16.09 -7.16
C LEU A 264 -3.13 15.05 -8.27
N TYR A 265 -3.81 13.92 -8.17
CA TYR A 265 -3.83 12.94 -9.25
C TYR A 265 -4.55 13.49 -10.50
N GLN A 266 -5.72 14.11 -10.34
CA GLN A 266 -6.52 14.64 -11.44
C GLN A 266 -5.86 15.78 -12.22
N GLU A 267 -4.98 16.54 -11.57
CA GLU A 267 -4.31 17.71 -12.17
C GLU A 267 -2.87 17.43 -12.60
N ALA A 268 -2.33 16.24 -12.29
CA ALA A 268 -1.02 15.79 -12.76
C ALA A 268 -1.07 15.42 -14.26
N GLU A 269 0.01 15.70 -14.97
CA GLU A 269 0.19 15.21 -16.34
C GLU A 269 0.38 13.69 -16.35
N ILE A 270 1.17 13.17 -15.40
CA ILE A 270 1.49 11.76 -15.25
C ILE A 270 1.76 11.48 -13.77
N PHE A 271 1.25 10.37 -13.28
CA PHE A 271 1.72 9.77 -12.04
C PHE A 271 2.90 8.83 -12.35
N VAL A 272 4.05 9.08 -11.73
CA VAL A 272 5.26 8.27 -11.92
C VAL A 272 5.53 7.42 -10.69
N PHE A 273 5.63 6.09 -10.88
CA PHE A 273 5.84 5.15 -9.78
C PHE A 273 7.10 4.29 -10.01
N PRO A 274 8.30 4.80 -9.65
CA PRO A 274 9.59 4.26 -10.07
C PRO A 274 10.14 3.15 -9.19
N SER A 275 9.37 2.61 -8.23
CA SER A 275 9.81 1.66 -7.21
C SER A 275 10.53 0.45 -7.78
N PHE A 276 11.63 0.05 -7.15
CA PHE A 276 12.30 -1.22 -7.45
C PHE A 276 11.52 -2.45 -6.96
N TYR A 277 10.64 -2.26 -5.98
CA TYR A 277 9.91 -3.38 -5.38
C TYR A 277 8.62 -2.90 -4.71
N GLU A 278 7.51 -3.54 -5.06
CA GLU A 278 6.18 -3.34 -4.45
C GLU A 278 5.47 -4.68 -4.28
N GLY A 279 4.79 -4.85 -3.15
CA GLY A 279 3.93 -6.00 -2.93
C GLY A 279 2.57 -5.87 -3.60
N PHE A 280 2.11 -4.62 -3.87
CA PHE A 280 0.84 -4.35 -4.57
C PHE A 280 0.87 -3.04 -5.37
N GLY A 281 0.96 -1.87 -4.71
CA GLY A 281 0.97 -0.58 -5.38
C GLY A 281 -0.36 0.17 -5.30
N LEU A 282 -0.89 0.40 -4.09
CA LEU A 282 -2.12 1.18 -3.89
C LEU A 282 -2.12 2.54 -4.62
N PRO A 283 -1.03 3.35 -4.59
CA PRO A 283 -0.98 4.62 -5.30
C PRO A 283 -1.22 4.51 -6.82
N LEU A 284 -0.85 3.38 -7.43
CA LEU A 284 -1.10 3.11 -8.84
C LEU A 284 -2.61 2.96 -9.11
N LEU A 285 -3.35 2.23 -8.25
CA LEU A 285 -4.82 2.14 -8.36
C LEU A 285 -5.49 3.49 -8.13
N GLU A 286 -5.03 4.26 -7.14
CA GLU A 286 -5.55 5.59 -6.81
C GLU A 286 -5.39 6.55 -7.99
N ALA A 287 -4.20 6.57 -8.62
CA ALA A 287 -3.94 7.38 -9.79
C ALA A 287 -4.85 7.00 -10.96
N MET A 288 -4.98 5.71 -11.28
CA MET A 288 -5.87 5.22 -12.33
C MET A 288 -7.34 5.55 -12.04
N ALA A 289 -7.78 5.42 -10.78
CA ALA A 289 -9.15 5.74 -10.37
C ALA A 289 -9.47 7.23 -10.52
N CYS A 290 -8.48 8.10 -10.37
CA CYS A 290 -8.60 9.54 -10.58
C CYS A 290 -8.44 9.96 -12.07
N GLY A 291 -8.28 9.00 -12.98
CA GLY A 291 -8.06 9.28 -14.41
C GLY A 291 -6.71 9.92 -14.71
N CYS A 292 -5.68 9.67 -13.90
CA CYS A 292 -4.31 10.10 -14.14
C CYS A 292 -3.58 9.07 -15.00
N PRO A 293 -2.88 9.45 -16.09
CA PRO A 293 -2.00 8.55 -16.82
C PRO A 293 -0.89 8.06 -15.89
N VAL A 294 -0.52 6.78 -15.97
CA VAL A 294 0.49 6.17 -15.12
C VAL A 294 1.68 5.68 -15.92
N VAL A 295 2.87 6.05 -15.45
CA VAL A 295 4.15 5.49 -15.90
C VAL A 295 4.83 4.86 -14.70
N ALA A 296 5.15 3.56 -14.76
CA ALA A 296 5.64 2.83 -13.60
C ALA A 296 6.79 1.88 -13.95
N SER A 297 7.55 1.48 -12.95
CA SER A 297 8.58 0.45 -13.12
C SER A 297 7.97 -0.91 -13.48
N ARG A 298 8.69 -1.68 -14.30
CA ARG A 298 8.37 -3.10 -14.58
C ARG A 298 8.89 -3.99 -13.46
N ALA A 299 8.54 -3.69 -12.21
CA ALA A 299 9.06 -4.36 -11.02
C ALA A 299 7.97 -4.76 -10.05
N GLY A 300 8.23 -5.82 -9.28
CA GLY A 300 7.30 -6.28 -8.25
C GLY A 300 5.95 -6.71 -8.81
N SER A 301 4.90 -6.32 -8.12
CA SER A 301 3.51 -6.57 -8.50
C SER A 301 2.95 -5.55 -9.51
N LEU A 302 3.67 -4.46 -9.82
CA LEU A 302 3.13 -3.37 -10.65
C LEU A 302 2.64 -3.83 -12.04
N PRO A 303 3.36 -4.72 -12.77
CA PRO A 303 2.87 -5.25 -14.04
C PRO A 303 1.61 -6.12 -13.91
N GLU A 304 1.46 -6.84 -12.79
CA GLU A 304 0.28 -7.64 -12.49
C GLU A 304 -0.96 -6.76 -12.26
N ILE A 305 -0.77 -5.64 -11.54
CA ILE A 305 -1.86 -4.75 -11.15
C ILE A 305 -2.26 -3.81 -12.28
N GLY A 306 -1.30 -3.17 -12.92
CA GLY A 306 -1.55 -2.15 -13.95
C GLY A 306 -1.84 -2.71 -15.35
N LYS A 307 -1.24 -3.87 -15.69
CA LYS A 307 -1.34 -4.49 -17.02
C LYS A 307 -1.15 -3.46 -18.15
N GLU A 308 -2.07 -3.40 -19.11
CA GLU A 308 -2.00 -2.51 -20.28
C GLU A 308 -2.45 -1.06 -19.98
N ALA A 309 -2.88 -0.76 -18.76
CA ALA A 309 -3.28 0.57 -18.35
C ALA A 309 -2.09 1.46 -17.90
N VAL A 310 -0.86 0.94 -18.02
CA VAL A 310 0.36 1.58 -17.54
C VAL A 310 1.47 1.44 -18.57
N VAL A 311 2.22 2.49 -18.79
CA VAL A 311 3.49 2.43 -19.54
C VAL A 311 4.59 2.04 -18.57
N TYR A 312 5.35 0.99 -18.93
CA TYR A 312 6.39 0.44 -18.05
C TYR A 312 7.78 0.78 -18.53
N PHE A 313 8.69 1.01 -17.57
CA PHE A 313 10.11 1.20 -17.77
C PHE A 313 10.95 0.24 -16.91
N ASN A 314 12.20 0.05 -17.29
CA ASN A 314 13.21 -0.60 -16.47
C ASN A 314 13.67 0.38 -15.37
N PRO A 315 13.45 0.09 -14.05
CA PRO A 315 13.82 1.01 -12.98
C PRO A 315 15.33 1.23 -12.81
N ASP A 316 16.18 0.36 -13.37
CA ASP A 316 17.63 0.47 -13.34
C ASP A 316 18.18 1.34 -14.47
N ASP A 317 17.36 1.69 -15.47
CA ASP A 317 17.75 2.48 -16.62
C ASP A 317 17.13 3.89 -16.57
N ILE A 318 17.93 4.88 -16.22
CA ILE A 318 17.51 6.29 -16.10
C ILE A 318 17.01 6.84 -17.45
N ASN A 319 17.61 6.41 -18.56
CA ASN A 319 17.20 6.87 -19.89
C ASN A 319 15.86 6.28 -20.29
N ASP A 320 15.60 5.01 -19.99
CA ASP A 320 14.29 4.38 -20.22
C ASP A 320 13.20 5.04 -19.37
N ILE A 321 13.50 5.39 -18.10
CA ILE A 321 12.56 6.17 -17.26
C ILE A 321 12.21 7.49 -17.96
N ALA A 322 13.21 8.25 -18.42
CA ALA A 322 12.99 9.53 -19.08
C ALA A 322 12.21 9.35 -20.40
N GLU A 323 12.60 8.39 -21.25
CA GLU A 323 11.95 8.11 -22.52
C GLU A 323 10.47 7.75 -22.36
N LYS A 324 10.12 6.86 -21.44
CA LYS A 324 8.72 6.45 -21.21
C LYS A 324 7.86 7.59 -20.65
N ILE A 325 8.43 8.45 -19.80
CA ILE A 325 7.75 9.67 -19.35
C ILE A 325 7.55 10.64 -20.52
N GLU A 326 8.60 10.91 -21.33
CA GLU A 326 8.54 11.77 -22.49
C GLU A 326 7.49 11.30 -23.50
N MET A 327 7.46 10.00 -23.82
CA MET A 327 6.52 9.37 -24.72
C MET A 327 5.05 9.65 -24.30
N VAL A 328 4.73 9.54 -23.01
CA VAL A 328 3.38 9.82 -22.50
C VAL A 328 3.14 11.34 -22.47
N LEU A 329 4.11 12.17 -22.08
CA LEU A 329 3.95 13.62 -22.02
C LEU A 329 3.64 14.25 -23.37
N THR A 330 4.23 13.74 -24.44
CA THR A 330 4.13 14.31 -25.79
C THR A 330 2.97 13.77 -26.60
N SER A 331 2.33 12.67 -26.19
CA SER A 331 1.21 12.04 -26.91
C SER A 331 -0.11 12.18 -26.17
N GLN A 332 -0.97 13.07 -26.62
CA GLN A 332 -2.31 13.23 -26.04
C GLN A 332 -3.17 11.96 -26.24
N ASN A 333 -3.08 11.32 -27.40
CA ASN A 333 -3.80 10.07 -27.68
C ASN A 333 -3.41 8.96 -26.70
N LEU A 334 -2.12 8.84 -26.39
CA LEU A 334 -1.65 7.84 -25.42
C LEU A 334 -2.12 8.16 -23.99
N LYS A 335 -2.09 9.44 -23.59
CA LYS A 335 -2.66 9.85 -22.30
C LYS A 335 -4.13 9.46 -22.18
N ASP A 336 -4.92 9.72 -23.20
CA ASP A 336 -6.36 9.46 -23.19
C ASP A 336 -6.66 7.95 -23.20
N ASP A 337 -5.87 7.15 -23.94
CA ASP A 337 -5.95 5.67 -23.89
C ASP A 337 -5.60 5.11 -22.52
N LEU A 338 -4.52 5.58 -21.90
CA LEU A 338 -4.12 5.17 -20.55
C LEU A 338 -5.17 5.53 -19.50
N LYS A 339 -5.77 6.73 -19.57
CA LYS A 339 -6.87 7.12 -18.68
C LYS A 339 -8.06 6.17 -18.82
N ARG A 340 -8.50 5.91 -20.06
CA ARG A 340 -9.61 5.00 -20.33
C ARG A 340 -9.33 3.59 -19.82
N LYS A 341 -8.17 3.03 -20.15
CA LYS A 341 -7.74 1.69 -19.68
C LYS A 341 -7.59 1.64 -18.17
N GLY A 342 -7.05 2.70 -17.54
CA GLY A 342 -6.91 2.81 -16.10
C GLY A 342 -8.26 2.76 -15.38
N MET A 343 -9.21 3.58 -15.82
CA MET A 343 -10.56 3.59 -15.26
C MET A 343 -11.31 2.26 -15.42
N GLU A 344 -11.06 1.53 -16.50
CA GLU A 344 -11.60 0.19 -16.67
C GLU A 344 -10.92 -0.80 -15.72
N LYS A 345 -9.58 -0.76 -15.67
CA LYS A 345 -8.78 -1.70 -14.88
C LYS A 345 -9.07 -1.62 -13.37
N VAL A 346 -9.31 -0.45 -12.82
CA VAL A 346 -9.60 -0.31 -11.38
C VAL A 346 -10.90 -0.98 -10.93
N LYS A 347 -11.82 -1.28 -11.85
CA LYS A 347 -13.07 -2.00 -11.55
C LYS A 347 -12.82 -3.44 -11.06
N ASP A 348 -11.67 -4.03 -11.39
CA ASP A 348 -11.26 -5.36 -10.94
C ASP A 348 -10.95 -5.40 -9.44
N PHE A 349 -10.72 -4.23 -8.82
CA PHE A 349 -10.22 -4.08 -7.46
C PHE A 349 -11.24 -3.38 -6.56
N SER A 350 -11.62 -4.04 -5.48
CA SER A 350 -12.48 -3.43 -4.47
C SER A 350 -12.23 -4.03 -3.10
N TRP A 351 -12.44 -3.22 -2.06
CA TRP A 351 -12.36 -3.70 -0.69
C TRP A 351 -13.46 -4.70 -0.36
N GLU A 352 -14.62 -4.62 -1.03
CA GLU A 352 -15.70 -5.57 -0.90
C GLU A 352 -15.30 -6.95 -1.42
N LYS A 353 -14.62 -7.03 -2.56
CA LYS A 353 -14.09 -8.29 -3.10
C LYS A 353 -13.02 -8.86 -2.19
N CYS A 354 -12.05 -8.05 -1.78
CA CYS A 354 -11.00 -8.42 -0.83
C CYS A 354 -11.60 -8.99 0.46
N ALA A 355 -12.62 -8.33 1.03
CA ALA A 355 -13.28 -8.77 2.24
C ALA A 355 -14.06 -10.09 2.06
N ARG A 356 -14.76 -10.28 0.93
CA ARG A 356 -15.47 -11.55 0.65
C ARG A 356 -14.49 -12.73 0.54
N GLU A 357 -13.38 -12.55 -0.18
CA GLU A 357 -12.35 -13.58 -0.31
C GLU A 357 -11.69 -13.88 1.04
N THR A 358 -11.41 -12.85 1.82
CA THR A 358 -10.89 -12.98 3.19
C THR A 358 -11.86 -13.73 4.09
N MET A 359 -13.16 -13.35 4.12
CA MET A 359 -14.18 -14.02 4.93
C MET A 359 -14.29 -15.50 4.58
N LYS A 360 -14.42 -15.84 3.29
CA LYS A 360 -14.45 -17.22 2.82
C LYS A 360 -13.25 -18.05 3.30
N ALA A 361 -12.07 -17.44 3.27
CA ALA A 361 -10.84 -18.11 3.71
C ALA A 361 -10.79 -18.25 5.24
N LEU A 362 -11.28 -17.27 6.02
CA LEU A 362 -11.38 -17.39 7.48
C LEU A 362 -12.38 -18.46 7.91
N GLU A 363 -13.51 -18.57 7.21
CA GLU A 363 -14.56 -19.57 7.51
C GLU A 363 -14.13 -21.01 7.15
N SER A 364 -13.16 -21.16 6.25
CA SER A 364 -12.61 -22.46 5.85
C SER A 364 -11.22 -22.75 6.48
N ALA A 365 -10.82 -21.99 7.48
CA ALA A 365 -9.54 -22.16 8.19
C ALA A 365 -9.58 -23.33 9.20
#